data_9845975d39fe5519d4766a4ad4d1142a
#
_entry.id   9845975d39fe5519d4766a4ad4d1142a
#
_cell.length_a   1.000
_cell.length_b   1.000
_cell.length_c   1.000
_cell.angle_alpha   90.00
_cell.angle_beta   90.00
_cell.angle_gamma   90.00
#
_symmetry.space_group_name_H-M   'P 1'
#
loop_
_entity.id
_entity.type
_entity.pdbx_description
1 polymer ?
#
loop_
_entity_poly.entity_id
_entity_poly.type
_entity_poly.pdbx_seq_one_letter_code
_entity_poly.pdbx_strand_id
1 'polypeptide(L)'
;SRGLGDVYKRQGMYQKLARKYHTGVLTGKGMTWGGSILRPEATGYGALYFVQHMLHLAGKSLKGATIAISGFGNVAWGAAKKATELGAKVIAISGPDGVIYNPNGMTDEKINYMLELRSSNRNIVAPFAEKFKDATFTPGKKAWSVKCDIALPCAFQNELNGDDAAELLKNGTWCCAEVSNMGCTPEAIHAFQKAGILFAPGKAVNAGGVATSGLEMTQNCMHLSWSGKEVDERLHTIMESIHEACVEYGKQPDGYINYVKGANIAGFMKVAQAMLEQGII
;
A
#
# COMPACT_ATOMS: atom_id res chain seq x y z
N SER A 1 -3.44 13.72 6.26
CA SER A 1 -3.62 13.74 4.80
C SER A 1 -3.77 15.18 4.32
N ARG A 2 -2.88 15.58 3.46
CA ARG A 2 -2.95 16.92 2.87
C ARG A 2 -4.00 16.88 1.77
N GLY A 3 -5.06 17.69 1.90
CA GLY A 3 -6.14 17.72 0.92
C GLY A 3 -5.63 18.21 -0.45
N LEU A 4 -6.32 17.83 -1.53
CA LEU A 4 -6.02 18.27 -2.90
C LEU A 4 -5.84 19.80 -3.01
N GLY A 5 -6.57 20.58 -2.23
CA GLY A 5 -6.43 22.05 -2.17
C GLY A 5 -5.05 22.55 -1.76
N ASP A 6 -4.28 21.78 -0.99
CA ASP A 6 -2.92 22.13 -0.58
C ASP A 6 -1.93 22.03 -1.77
N VAL A 7 -2.06 20.99 -2.58
CA VAL A 7 -1.24 20.81 -3.80
C VAL A 7 -1.48 21.94 -4.80
N TYR A 8 -2.73 22.33 -5.04
CA TYR A 8 -3.05 23.43 -5.96
C TYR A 8 -2.50 24.76 -5.51
N LYS A 9 -2.66 25.09 -4.23
CA LYS A 9 -2.14 26.36 -3.67
C LYS A 9 -0.63 26.43 -3.78
N ARG A 10 0.07 25.34 -3.52
CA ARG A 10 1.53 25.25 -3.62
C ARG A 10 2.01 25.34 -5.05
N GLN A 11 1.37 24.62 -5.97
CA GLN A 11 1.70 24.68 -7.40
C GLN A 11 1.51 26.09 -7.96
N GLY A 12 0.38 26.73 -7.65
CA GLY A 12 0.10 28.11 -8.08
C GLY A 12 1.10 29.12 -7.50
N MET A 13 1.47 28.97 -6.22
CA MET A 13 2.48 29.84 -5.61
C MET A 13 3.87 29.61 -6.22
N TYR A 14 4.26 28.37 -6.49
CA TYR A 14 5.52 28.05 -7.14
C TYR A 14 5.62 28.71 -8.53
N GLN A 15 4.56 28.63 -9.34
CA GLN A 15 4.52 29.27 -10.66
C GLN A 15 4.67 30.80 -10.58
N LYS A 16 4.04 31.44 -9.58
CA LYS A 16 4.20 32.86 -9.34
C LYS A 16 5.65 33.24 -9.00
N LEU A 17 6.28 32.46 -8.13
CA LEU A 17 7.67 32.73 -7.69
C LEU A 17 8.67 32.45 -8.84
N ALA A 18 8.51 31.33 -9.53
CA ALA A 18 9.40 30.90 -10.61
C ALA A 18 9.19 31.68 -11.90
N ARG A 19 8.06 32.39 -12.05
CA ARG A 19 7.64 33.12 -13.28
C ARG A 19 7.68 32.23 -14.52
N LYS A 20 7.43 30.92 -14.36
CA LYS A 20 7.46 29.92 -15.42
C LYS A 20 6.31 28.92 -15.20
N TYR A 21 5.81 28.39 -16.32
CA TYR A 21 4.83 27.31 -16.27
C TYR A 21 5.55 25.97 -16.07
N HIS A 22 5.51 25.47 -14.86
CA HIS A 22 6.07 24.18 -14.47
C HIS A 22 4.95 23.30 -13.88
N THR A 23 4.60 22.23 -14.57
CA THR A 23 3.57 21.29 -14.12
C THR A 23 4.11 20.14 -13.26
N GLY A 24 5.37 19.75 -13.46
CA GLY A 24 5.97 18.55 -12.86
C GLY A 24 6.59 18.73 -11.46
N VAL A 25 6.45 19.90 -10.81
CA VAL A 25 7.12 20.17 -9.51
C VAL A 25 6.42 19.50 -8.36
N LEU A 26 5.10 19.43 -8.40
CA LEU A 26 4.27 18.76 -7.39
C LEU A 26 3.46 17.64 -8.06
N THR A 27 3.24 16.56 -7.31
CA THR A 27 2.47 15.41 -7.78
C THR A 27 1.19 15.21 -6.95
N GLY A 28 0.25 14.41 -7.48
CA GLY A 28 -1.08 14.26 -6.89
C GLY A 28 -2.01 15.39 -7.28
N LYS A 29 -1.76 16.02 -8.43
CA LYS A 29 -2.62 17.05 -9.02
C LYS A 29 -3.91 16.44 -9.55
N GLY A 30 -4.96 17.26 -9.68
CA GLY A 30 -6.18 16.88 -10.41
C GLY A 30 -5.91 16.79 -11.92
N MET A 31 -6.74 16.03 -12.61
CA MET A 31 -6.60 15.78 -14.06
C MET A 31 -6.54 17.06 -14.90
N THR A 32 -7.29 18.08 -14.53
CA THR A 32 -7.34 19.39 -15.24
C THR A 32 -6.00 20.13 -15.21
N TRP A 33 -5.10 19.79 -14.28
CA TRP A 33 -3.85 20.50 -14.02
C TRP A 33 -2.61 19.61 -14.19
N GLY A 34 -2.70 18.60 -15.04
CA GLY A 34 -1.61 17.69 -15.33
C GLY A 34 -1.42 16.58 -14.32
N GLY A 35 -2.48 16.19 -13.61
CA GLY A 35 -2.50 15.02 -12.75
C GLY A 35 -2.51 13.72 -13.54
N SER A 36 -2.21 12.61 -12.88
CA SER A 36 -2.28 11.26 -13.43
C SER A 36 -3.49 10.51 -12.89
N ILE A 37 -4.10 9.68 -13.73
CA ILE A 37 -5.09 8.69 -13.31
C ILE A 37 -4.43 7.69 -12.35
N LEU A 38 -5.22 7.02 -11.50
CA LEU A 38 -4.81 6.03 -10.49
C LEU A 38 -3.95 6.56 -9.34
N ARG A 39 -3.74 7.86 -9.22
CA ARG A 39 -2.88 8.42 -8.15
C ARG A 39 -3.42 8.16 -6.73
N PRO A 40 -4.73 8.30 -6.44
CA PRO A 40 -5.28 7.99 -5.12
C PRO A 40 -5.14 6.53 -4.71
N GLU A 41 -5.30 5.60 -5.66
CA GLU A 41 -5.26 4.15 -5.45
C GLU A 41 -3.85 3.57 -5.50
N ALA A 42 -2.91 4.29 -6.10
CA ALA A 42 -1.61 3.77 -6.54
C ALA A 42 -0.81 3.03 -5.47
N THR A 43 -0.84 3.52 -4.22
CA THR A 43 -0.12 2.87 -3.12
C THR A 43 -0.71 1.48 -2.82
N GLY A 44 -2.03 1.40 -2.73
CA GLY A 44 -2.73 0.14 -2.49
C GLY A 44 -2.61 -0.82 -3.67
N TYR A 45 -2.75 -0.33 -4.90
CA TYR A 45 -2.61 -1.13 -6.11
C TYR A 45 -1.20 -1.71 -6.23
N GLY A 46 -0.17 -0.87 -6.09
CA GLY A 46 1.22 -1.31 -6.11
C GLY A 46 1.54 -2.33 -5.03
N ALA A 47 0.99 -2.16 -3.82
CA ALA A 47 1.16 -3.11 -2.74
C ALA A 47 0.61 -4.49 -3.11
N LEU A 48 -0.56 -4.57 -3.72
CA LEU A 48 -1.14 -5.84 -4.14
C LEU A 48 -0.37 -6.48 -5.30
N TYR A 49 0.20 -5.71 -6.22
CA TYR A 49 1.10 -6.25 -7.24
C TYR A 49 2.36 -6.83 -6.62
N PHE A 50 3.00 -6.12 -5.69
CA PHE A 50 4.15 -6.66 -4.97
C PHE A 50 3.82 -7.95 -4.22
N VAL A 51 2.70 -7.98 -3.48
CA VAL A 51 2.23 -9.17 -2.76
C VAL A 51 1.93 -10.30 -3.72
N GLN A 52 1.32 -10.04 -4.88
CA GLN A 52 1.04 -11.04 -5.90
C GLN A 52 2.33 -11.73 -6.38
N HIS A 53 3.38 -10.96 -6.70
CA HIS A 53 4.69 -11.52 -7.09
C HIS A 53 5.35 -12.30 -5.95
N MET A 54 5.28 -11.79 -4.73
CA MET A 54 5.80 -12.48 -3.54
C MET A 54 5.11 -13.82 -3.31
N LEU A 55 3.78 -13.87 -3.45
CA LEU A 55 3.00 -15.10 -3.31
C LEU A 55 3.28 -16.08 -4.44
N HIS A 56 3.38 -15.60 -5.69
CA HIS A 56 3.70 -16.43 -6.83
C HIS A 56 5.03 -17.15 -6.65
N LEU A 57 6.06 -16.42 -6.21
CA LEU A 57 7.38 -17.00 -5.91
C LEU A 57 7.32 -18.05 -4.80
N ALA A 58 6.42 -17.89 -3.83
CA ALA A 58 6.20 -18.84 -2.74
C ALA A 58 5.23 -20.00 -3.11
N GLY A 59 4.80 -20.11 -4.37
CA GLY A 59 3.83 -21.11 -4.82
C GLY A 59 2.42 -20.91 -4.26
N LYS A 60 2.06 -19.68 -3.87
CA LYS A 60 0.77 -19.28 -3.32
C LYS A 60 0.02 -18.33 -4.25
N SER A 61 -1.24 -18.06 -3.95
CA SER A 61 -2.10 -17.19 -4.74
C SER A 61 -2.91 -16.25 -3.85
N LEU A 62 -3.19 -15.04 -4.36
CA LEU A 62 -4.17 -14.14 -3.77
C LEU A 62 -5.60 -14.67 -3.90
N LYS A 63 -5.88 -15.44 -4.95
CA LYS A 63 -7.23 -15.94 -5.21
C LYS A 63 -7.73 -16.81 -4.07
N GLY A 64 -8.81 -16.36 -3.43
CA GLY A 64 -9.43 -17.02 -2.29
C GLY A 64 -8.78 -16.74 -0.95
N ALA A 65 -7.60 -16.11 -0.88
CA ALA A 65 -6.96 -15.73 0.36
C ALA A 65 -7.77 -14.67 1.12
N THR A 66 -7.81 -14.78 2.45
CA THR A 66 -8.48 -13.82 3.32
C THR A 66 -7.51 -12.72 3.75
N ILE A 67 -7.96 -11.46 3.67
CA ILE A 67 -7.12 -10.29 3.96
C ILE A 67 -7.74 -9.44 5.06
N ALA A 68 -6.93 -9.05 6.05
CA ALA A 68 -7.25 -8.03 7.04
C ALA A 68 -6.45 -6.74 6.74
N ILE A 69 -7.14 -5.60 6.72
CA ILE A 69 -6.58 -4.29 6.38
C ILE A 69 -6.82 -3.32 7.54
N SER A 70 -5.80 -2.58 7.95
CA SER A 70 -5.97 -1.46 8.87
C SER A 70 -6.17 -0.14 8.12
N GLY A 71 -6.97 0.74 8.72
CA GLY A 71 -7.31 2.02 8.11
C GLY A 71 -8.40 1.92 7.04
N PHE A 72 -8.96 3.07 6.67
CA PHE A 72 -9.99 3.19 5.62
C PHE A 72 -9.81 4.47 4.78
N GLY A 73 -8.57 4.95 4.67
CA GLY A 73 -8.16 6.01 3.76
C GLY A 73 -7.88 5.49 2.35
N ASN A 74 -7.34 6.36 1.48
CA ASN A 74 -7.06 6.04 0.08
C ASN A 74 -6.17 4.80 -0.09
N VAL A 75 -5.18 4.61 0.79
CA VAL A 75 -4.26 3.47 0.75
C VAL A 75 -5.01 2.16 1.00
N ALA A 76 -5.79 2.11 2.08
CA ALA A 76 -6.61 0.94 2.43
C ALA A 76 -7.71 0.67 1.38
N TRP A 77 -8.34 1.73 0.88
CA TRP A 77 -9.33 1.62 -0.19
C TRP A 77 -8.72 1.03 -1.47
N GLY A 78 -7.58 1.57 -1.94
CA GLY A 78 -6.89 1.04 -3.11
C GLY A 78 -6.46 -0.42 -2.91
N ALA A 79 -5.91 -0.76 -1.74
CA ALA A 79 -5.53 -2.13 -1.41
C ALA A 79 -6.74 -3.08 -1.42
N ALA A 80 -7.86 -2.68 -0.80
CA ALA A 80 -9.08 -3.49 -0.76
C ALA A 80 -9.66 -3.70 -2.16
N LYS A 81 -9.71 -2.64 -2.98
CA LYS A 81 -10.21 -2.70 -4.35
C LYS A 81 -9.37 -3.65 -5.21
N LYS A 82 -8.06 -3.48 -5.24
CA LYS A 82 -7.18 -4.33 -6.04
C LYS A 82 -7.14 -5.78 -5.52
N ALA A 83 -7.19 -6.00 -4.21
CA ALA A 83 -7.28 -7.33 -3.62
C ALA A 83 -8.53 -8.08 -4.11
N THR A 84 -9.68 -7.41 -4.11
CA THR A 84 -10.95 -7.98 -4.58
C THR A 84 -10.91 -8.26 -6.09
N GLU A 85 -10.37 -7.34 -6.91
CA GLU A 85 -10.16 -7.55 -8.35
C GLU A 85 -9.27 -8.78 -8.63
N LEU A 86 -8.24 -9.02 -7.81
CA LEU A 86 -7.35 -10.18 -7.92
C LEU A 86 -7.92 -11.46 -7.30
N GLY A 87 -9.16 -11.43 -6.83
CA GLY A 87 -9.91 -12.59 -6.31
C GLY A 87 -9.64 -12.94 -4.85
N ALA A 88 -9.00 -12.07 -4.08
CA ALA A 88 -8.88 -12.23 -2.62
C ALA A 88 -10.17 -11.78 -1.92
N LYS A 89 -10.34 -12.22 -0.67
CA LYS A 89 -11.45 -11.82 0.19
C LYS A 89 -10.97 -10.86 1.27
N VAL A 90 -11.26 -9.57 1.13
CA VAL A 90 -11.03 -8.59 2.20
C VAL A 90 -12.11 -8.77 3.26
N ILE A 91 -11.77 -9.42 4.36
CA ILE A 91 -12.74 -9.79 5.41
C ILE A 91 -12.76 -8.86 6.61
N ALA A 92 -11.71 -8.06 6.80
CA ALA A 92 -11.64 -7.11 7.90
C ALA A 92 -11.04 -5.77 7.46
N ILE A 93 -11.66 -4.69 7.90
CA ILE A 93 -11.14 -3.32 7.77
C ILE A 93 -11.31 -2.62 9.12
N SER A 94 -10.26 -1.96 9.62
CA SER A 94 -10.34 -1.23 10.89
C SER A 94 -10.22 0.28 10.73
N GLY A 95 -10.92 0.99 11.61
CA GLY A 95 -10.79 2.42 11.85
C GLY A 95 -10.32 2.70 13.28
N PRO A 96 -10.24 3.97 13.67
CA PRO A 96 -9.86 4.35 15.04
C PRO A 96 -10.87 3.88 16.10
N ASP A 97 -12.13 3.68 15.73
CA ASP A 97 -13.23 3.29 16.61
C ASP A 97 -13.35 1.76 16.76
N GLY A 98 -12.78 0.97 15.86
CA GLY A 98 -12.86 -0.48 15.93
C GLY A 98 -12.65 -1.18 14.59
N VAL A 99 -13.07 -2.44 14.50
CA VAL A 99 -12.93 -3.27 13.31
C VAL A 99 -14.29 -3.71 12.77
N ILE A 100 -14.42 -3.65 11.45
CA ILE A 100 -15.49 -4.30 10.68
C ILE A 100 -15.01 -5.67 10.25
N TYR A 101 -15.82 -6.69 10.53
CA TYR A 101 -15.61 -8.05 10.03
C TYR A 101 -16.76 -8.44 9.11
N ASN A 102 -16.42 -8.87 7.89
CA ASN A 102 -17.36 -9.41 6.92
C ASN A 102 -16.85 -10.74 6.38
N PRO A 103 -17.40 -11.89 6.83
CA PRO A 103 -16.90 -13.21 6.45
C PRO A 103 -17.05 -13.51 4.95
N ASN A 104 -17.98 -12.86 4.27
CA ASN A 104 -18.22 -13.02 2.83
C ASN A 104 -17.24 -12.21 1.97
N GLY A 105 -16.44 -11.33 2.59
CA GLY A 105 -15.56 -10.38 1.92
C GLY A 105 -16.27 -9.08 1.50
N MET A 106 -15.48 -8.09 1.15
CA MET A 106 -15.96 -6.80 0.68
C MET A 106 -16.30 -6.87 -0.81
N THR A 107 -17.44 -6.30 -1.19
CA THR A 107 -17.82 -6.03 -2.59
C THR A 107 -17.41 -4.61 -2.97
N ASP A 108 -17.46 -4.28 -4.27
CA ASP A 108 -17.18 -2.91 -4.74
C ASP A 108 -18.08 -1.86 -4.07
N GLU A 109 -19.35 -2.17 -3.86
CA GLU A 109 -20.28 -1.29 -3.14
C GLU A 109 -19.79 -1.01 -1.72
N LYS A 110 -19.38 -2.07 -1.00
CA LYS A 110 -18.88 -1.98 0.37
C LYS A 110 -17.57 -1.21 0.46
N ILE A 111 -16.66 -1.45 -0.49
CA ILE A 111 -15.37 -0.74 -0.58
C ILE A 111 -15.59 0.75 -0.86
N ASN A 112 -16.51 1.08 -1.78
CA ASN A 112 -16.83 2.48 -2.08
C ASN A 112 -17.52 3.17 -0.90
N TYR A 113 -18.34 2.47 -0.15
CA TYR A 113 -18.95 3.02 1.06
C TYR A 113 -17.90 3.39 2.14
N MET A 114 -16.76 2.69 2.19
CA MET A 114 -15.67 3.10 3.07
C MET A 114 -15.10 4.49 2.71
N LEU A 115 -15.06 4.85 1.41
CA LEU A 115 -14.69 6.21 0.98
C LEU A 115 -15.74 7.25 1.41
N GLU A 116 -17.01 6.92 1.33
CA GLU A 116 -18.08 7.80 1.80
C GLU A 116 -17.94 8.08 3.29
N LEU A 117 -17.70 7.02 4.09
CA LEU A 117 -17.42 7.16 5.52
C LEU A 117 -16.20 8.04 5.78
N ARG A 118 -15.14 7.87 5.00
CA ARG A 118 -13.94 8.70 5.11
C ARG A 118 -14.23 10.17 4.79
N SER A 119 -15.03 10.42 3.77
CA SER A 119 -15.42 11.77 3.33
C SER A 119 -16.33 12.47 4.33
N SER A 120 -17.04 11.72 5.19
CA SER A 120 -17.91 12.29 6.23
C SER A 120 -17.15 13.03 7.35
N ASN A 121 -15.82 12.94 7.38
CA ASN A 121 -14.93 13.49 8.41
C ASN A 121 -15.20 13.00 9.86
N ARG A 122 -16.07 12.01 10.06
CA ARG A 122 -16.33 11.45 11.40
C ARG A 122 -15.20 10.55 11.88
N ASN A 123 -14.37 10.05 10.98
CA ASN A 123 -13.24 9.16 11.24
C ASN A 123 -13.62 7.88 12.00
N ILE A 124 -14.78 7.31 11.70
CA ILE A 124 -15.35 6.09 12.30
C ILE A 124 -15.79 5.11 11.22
N VAL A 125 -15.74 3.81 11.53
CA VAL A 125 -16.20 2.75 10.62
C VAL A 125 -17.48 2.05 11.11
N ALA A 126 -17.92 2.27 12.35
CA ALA A 126 -19.11 1.67 12.92
C ALA A 126 -20.37 1.72 12.02
N PRO A 127 -20.68 2.86 11.32
CA PRO A 127 -21.86 2.94 10.46
C PRO A 127 -21.89 1.93 9.30
N PHE A 128 -20.76 1.32 8.99
CA PHE A 128 -20.68 0.26 7.99
C PHE A 128 -21.58 -0.93 8.34
N ALA A 129 -21.52 -1.43 9.59
CA ALA A 129 -22.33 -2.54 10.05
C ALA A 129 -23.82 -2.16 10.22
N GLU A 130 -24.12 -0.87 10.32
CA GLU A 130 -25.51 -0.40 10.30
C GLU A 130 -26.12 -0.54 8.91
N LYS A 131 -25.34 -0.25 7.86
CA LYS A 131 -25.77 -0.34 6.46
C LYS A 131 -25.73 -1.77 5.94
N PHE A 132 -24.68 -2.54 6.23
CA PHE A 132 -24.47 -3.90 5.73
C PHE A 132 -24.65 -4.93 6.85
N LYS A 133 -25.80 -5.58 6.87
CA LYS A 133 -26.20 -6.51 7.97
C LYS A 133 -25.45 -7.83 8.00
N ASP A 134 -24.69 -8.14 6.95
CA ASP A 134 -23.78 -9.29 6.87
C ASP A 134 -22.36 -8.98 7.41
N ALA A 135 -22.16 -7.78 7.91
CA ALA A 135 -20.95 -7.34 8.57
C ALA A 135 -21.21 -7.10 10.06
N THR A 136 -20.18 -7.32 10.87
CA THR A 136 -20.20 -7.03 12.31
C THR A 136 -19.18 -5.96 12.65
N PHE A 137 -19.48 -5.10 13.61
CA PHE A 137 -18.57 -4.12 14.15
C PHE A 137 -18.16 -4.50 15.56
N THR A 138 -16.86 -4.49 15.85
CA THR A 138 -16.34 -4.71 17.20
C THR A 138 -15.57 -3.47 17.63
N PRO A 139 -16.07 -2.71 18.62
CA PRO A 139 -15.44 -1.46 19.07
C PRO A 139 -14.09 -1.72 19.72
N GLY A 140 -13.14 -0.80 19.51
CA GLY A 140 -11.83 -0.80 20.15
C GLY A 140 -10.89 -1.93 19.73
N LYS A 141 -11.30 -2.82 18.83
CA LYS A 141 -10.45 -3.88 18.30
C LYS A 141 -9.75 -3.45 17.01
N LYS A 142 -8.53 -3.96 16.81
CA LYS A 142 -7.76 -3.79 15.58
C LYS A 142 -8.13 -4.86 14.56
N ALA A 143 -7.79 -4.64 13.28
CA ALA A 143 -7.94 -5.64 12.23
C ALA A 143 -7.21 -6.96 12.56
N TRP A 144 -6.16 -6.91 13.35
CA TRP A 144 -5.30 -8.03 13.72
C TRP A 144 -5.98 -9.04 14.66
N SER A 145 -7.09 -8.67 15.28
CA SER A 145 -7.92 -9.60 16.07
C SER A 145 -8.76 -10.56 15.21
N VAL A 146 -8.81 -10.33 13.90
CA VAL A 146 -9.55 -11.18 12.96
C VAL A 146 -8.59 -12.18 12.32
N LYS A 147 -8.95 -13.47 12.35
CA LYS A 147 -8.17 -14.52 11.66
C LYS A 147 -8.15 -14.27 10.16
N CYS A 148 -6.95 -14.17 9.59
CA CYS A 148 -6.74 -13.92 8.17
C CYS A 148 -5.46 -14.61 7.66
N ASP A 149 -5.37 -14.79 6.34
CA ASP A 149 -4.20 -15.31 5.65
C ASP A 149 -3.12 -14.24 5.49
N ILE A 150 -3.53 -13.03 5.18
CA ILE A 150 -2.66 -11.90 4.83
C ILE A 150 -3.06 -10.68 5.67
N ALA A 151 -2.09 -10.06 6.32
CA ALA A 151 -2.25 -8.81 7.06
C ALA A 151 -1.61 -7.64 6.29
N LEU A 152 -2.39 -6.56 6.07
CA LEU A 152 -1.94 -5.36 5.35
C LEU A 152 -2.08 -4.13 6.25
N PRO A 153 -1.03 -3.71 6.97
CA PRO A 153 -1.00 -2.43 7.67
C PRO A 153 -1.06 -1.27 6.68
N CYS A 154 -2.16 -0.49 6.70
CA CYS A 154 -2.42 0.60 5.75
C CYS A 154 -2.70 1.96 6.42
N ALA A 155 -2.63 2.06 7.76
CA ALA A 155 -3.06 3.26 8.47
C ALA A 155 -1.89 4.19 8.85
N PHE A 156 -1.03 3.79 9.78
CA PHE A 156 0.03 4.64 10.31
C PHE A 156 1.27 3.86 10.77
N GLN A 157 2.29 4.60 11.18
CA GLN A 157 3.55 4.02 11.65
C GLN A 157 3.36 3.26 12.97
N ASN A 158 4.05 2.10 13.08
CA ASN A 158 4.10 1.27 14.29
C ASN A 158 2.71 0.85 14.82
N GLU A 159 1.73 0.72 13.94
CA GLU A 159 0.37 0.33 14.31
C GLU A 159 0.24 -1.15 14.70
N LEU A 160 1.11 -2.01 14.15
CA LEU A 160 1.18 -3.43 14.42
C LEU A 160 2.40 -3.72 15.29
N ASN A 161 2.16 -4.03 16.56
CA ASN A 161 3.21 -4.28 17.55
C ASN A 161 3.49 -5.78 17.73
N GLY A 162 4.38 -6.13 18.68
CA GLY A 162 4.77 -7.52 18.95
C GLY A 162 3.61 -8.42 19.39
N ASP A 163 2.68 -7.91 20.20
CA ASP A 163 1.51 -8.65 20.66
C ASP A 163 0.52 -8.90 19.50
N ASP A 164 0.28 -7.89 18.67
CA ASP A 164 -0.51 -8.02 17.45
C ASP A 164 0.09 -9.07 16.50
N ALA A 165 1.42 -9.09 16.36
CA ALA A 165 2.12 -10.08 15.54
C ALA A 165 1.98 -11.49 16.10
N ALA A 166 2.09 -11.65 17.43
CA ALA A 166 1.88 -12.93 18.08
C ALA A 166 0.45 -13.46 17.90
N GLU A 167 -0.56 -12.57 17.97
CA GLU A 167 -1.95 -12.92 17.71
C GLU A 167 -2.18 -13.37 16.25
N LEU A 168 -1.65 -12.63 15.28
CA LEU A 168 -1.70 -12.98 13.85
C LEU A 168 -1.04 -14.34 13.58
N LEU A 169 0.15 -14.58 14.12
CA LEU A 169 0.85 -15.87 13.97
C LEU A 169 0.08 -17.03 14.60
N LYS A 170 -0.47 -16.83 15.80
CA LYS A 170 -1.34 -17.82 16.47
C LYS A 170 -2.57 -18.15 15.64
N ASN A 171 -3.13 -17.17 14.94
CA ASN A 171 -4.29 -17.32 14.07
C ASN A 171 -3.96 -17.93 12.69
N GLY A 172 -2.67 -18.19 12.42
CA GLY A 172 -2.23 -18.83 11.18
C GLY A 172 -1.97 -17.89 10.00
N THR A 173 -1.81 -16.58 10.25
CA THR A 173 -1.41 -15.61 9.22
C THR A 173 -0.02 -15.99 8.69
N TRP A 174 0.08 -16.13 7.37
CA TRP A 174 1.32 -16.55 6.71
C TRP A 174 1.95 -15.46 5.81
N CYS A 175 1.33 -14.29 5.72
CA CYS A 175 1.87 -13.14 5.00
C CYS A 175 1.52 -11.84 5.72
N CYS A 176 2.51 -10.96 5.85
CA CYS A 176 2.31 -9.57 6.28
C CYS A 176 3.11 -8.65 5.36
N ALA A 177 2.44 -7.67 4.76
CA ALA A 177 3.09 -6.69 3.89
C ALA A 177 2.69 -5.27 4.31
N GLU A 178 3.69 -4.46 4.67
CA GLU A 178 3.46 -3.08 5.10
C GLU A 178 3.06 -2.20 3.92
N VAL A 179 1.87 -1.67 3.94
CA VAL A 179 1.41 -0.69 2.93
C VAL A 179 1.56 0.74 3.46
N SER A 180 1.44 0.93 4.77
CA SER A 180 1.84 2.18 5.44
C SER A 180 3.37 2.28 5.58
N ASN A 181 3.86 3.47 5.85
CA ASN A 181 5.27 3.67 6.15
C ASN A 181 5.59 3.10 7.54
N MET A 182 6.47 2.08 7.61
CA MET A 182 6.87 1.44 8.86
C MET A 182 5.65 1.00 9.70
N GLY A 183 4.72 0.24 9.10
CA GLY A 183 3.48 -0.17 9.75
C GLY A 183 3.69 -1.09 10.96
N CYS A 184 4.78 -1.86 10.97
CA CYS A 184 5.14 -2.80 12.03
C CYS A 184 6.24 -2.25 12.93
N THR A 185 6.17 -2.56 14.22
CA THR A 185 7.31 -2.30 15.13
C THR A 185 8.45 -3.29 14.86
N PRO A 186 9.71 -2.98 15.29
CA PRO A 186 10.82 -3.90 15.15
C PRO A 186 10.57 -5.28 15.78
N GLU A 187 9.86 -5.34 16.90
CA GLU A 187 9.47 -6.57 17.58
C GLU A 187 8.55 -7.42 16.72
N ALA A 188 7.57 -6.80 16.07
CA ALA A 188 6.65 -7.47 15.16
C ALA A 188 7.39 -8.03 13.93
N ILE A 189 8.27 -7.22 13.33
CA ILE A 189 9.09 -7.64 12.18
C ILE A 189 9.94 -8.85 12.56
N HIS A 190 10.61 -8.79 13.72
CA HIS A 190 11.41 -9.89 14.22
C HIS A 190 10.59 -11.17 14.45
N ALA A 191 9.40 -11.04 15.03
CA ALA A 191 8.47 -12.15 15.24
C ALA A 191 8.07 -12.83 13.92
N PHE A 192 7.72 -12.05 12.89
CA PHE A 192 7.37 -12.55 11.57
C PHE A 192 8.54 -13.25 10.87
N GLN A 193 9.73 -12.66 10.90
CA GLN A 193 10.94 -13.25 10.33
C GLN A 193 11.33 -14.55 11.05
N LYS A 194 11.26 -14.58 12.38
CA LYS A 194 11.53 -15.78 13.19
C LYS A 194 10.53 -16.90 12.91
N ALA A 195 9.27 -16.56 12.66
CA ALA A 195 8.24 -17.53 12.29
C ALA A 195 8.35 -18.01 10.83
N GLY A 196 9.22 -17.38 10.01
CA GLY A 196 9.41 -17.75 8.60
C GLY A 196 8.24 -17.43 7.70
N ILE A 197 7.34 -16.52 8.11
CA ILE A 197 6.23 -16.08 7.23
C ILE A 197 6.76 -15.12 6.15
N LEU A 198 5.96 -14.92 5.11
CA LEU A 198 6.25 -13.91 4.10
C LEU A 198 6.06 -12.52 4.70
N PHE A 199 7.15 -11.81 4.91
CA PHE A 199 7.11 -10.43 5.40
C PHE A 199 7.80 -9.48 4.42
N ALA A 200 7.14 -8.38 4.04
CA ALA A 200 7.71 -7.37 3.16
C ALA A 200 7.59 -5.95 3.76
N PRO A 201 8.68 -5.16 3.73
CA PRO A 201 8.73 -3.83 4.35
C PRO A 201 8.03 -2.76 3.50
N GLY A 202 7.48 -1.74 4.16
CA GLY A 202 6.75 -0.65 3.52
C GLY A 202 7.52 0.07 2.42
N LYS A 203 8.82 0.27 2.59
CA LYS A 203 9.65 0.95 1.59
C LYS A 203 9.67 0.28 0.21
N ALA A 204 9.38 -1.01 0.12
CA ALA A 204 9.23 -1.73 -1.13
C ALA A 204 7.77 -1.87 -1.52
N VAL A 205 6.93 -2.31 -0.58
CA VAL A 205 5.51 -2.61 -0.82
C VAL A 205 4.71 -1.36 -1.20
N ASN A 206 4.93 -0.23 -0.54
CA ASN A 206 4.17 1.00 -0.78
C ASN A 206 4.72 1.89 -1.90
N ALA A 207 5.72 1.44 -2.61
CA ALA A 207 6.38 2.22 -3.67
C ALA A 207 5.43 2.62 -4.82
N GLY A 208 4.26 1.99 -4.94
CA GLY A 208 3.28 2.33 -5.97
C GLY A 208 2.84 3.79 -5.97
N GLY A 209 2.72 4.41 -4.79
CA GLY A 209 2.39 5.83 -4.68
C GLY A 209 3.45 6.75 -5.28
N VAL A 210 4.72 6.51 -4.97
CA VAL A 210 5.84 7.30 -5.52
C VAL A 210 6.10 6.95 -6.97
N ALA A 211 5.93 5.69 -7.37
CA ALA A 211 6.04 5.26 -8.77
C ALA A 211 5.05 6.03 -9.66
N THR A 212 3.77 6.08 -9.27
CA THR A 212 2.76 6.83 -10.00
C THR A 212 3.01 8.34 -9.97
N SER A 213 3.63 8.88 -8.91
CA SER A 213 4.11 10.26 -8.91
C SER A 213 5.19 10.49 -9.98
N GLY A 214 6.13 9.56 -10.15
CA GLY A 214 7.13 9.60 -11.22
C GLY A 214 6.49 9.51 -12.61
N LEU A 215 5.49 8.65 -12.77
CA LEU A 215 4.72 8.55 -14.02
C LEU A 215 3.96 9.85 -14.32
N GLU A 216 3.40 10.52 -13.30
CA GLU A 216 2.76 11.83 -13.44
C GLU A 216 3.77 12.89 -13.92
N MET A 217 4.96 12.93 -13.31
CA MET A 217 6.05 13.83 -13.75
C MET A 217 6.47 13.55 -15.20
N THR A 218 6.57 12.29 -15.59
CA THR A 218 6.89 11.89 -16.96
C THR A 218 5.82 12.38 -17.94
N GLN A 219 4.54 12.18 -17.67
CA GLN A 219 3.44 12.68 -18.47
C GLN A 219 3.50 14.22 -18.62
N ASN A 220 3.83 14.92 -17.52
CA ASN A 220 3.99 16.37 -17.55
C ASN A 220 5.15 16.82 -18.46
N CYS A 221 6.30 16.14 -18.38
CA CYS A 221 7.46 16.46 -19.24
C CYS A 221 7.19 16.18 -20.71
N MET A 222 6.40 15.15 -21.01
CA MET A 222 6.02 14.78 -22.37
C MET A 222 4.84 15.60 -22.92
N HIS A 223 4.16 16.36 -22.06
CA HIS A 223 2.89 17.05 -22.39
C HIS A 223 1.80 16.10 -22.89
N LEU A 224 1.77 14.86 -22.36
CA LEU A 224 0.82 13.82 -22.71
C LEU A 224 0.09 13.33 -21.46
N SER A 225 -1.10 12.77 -21.68
CA SER A 225 -1.86 12.06 -20.65
C SER A 225 -2.02 10.62 -21.08
N TRP A 226 -1.73 9.68 -20.17
CA TRP A 226 -1.94 8.26 -20.37
C TRP A 226 -3.32 7.84 -19.88
N SER A 227 -3.87 6.80 -20.50
CA SER A 227 -5.08 6.13 -20.03
C SER A 227 -4.84 5.44 -18.69
N GLY A 228 -5.92 5.15 -17.95
CA GLY A 228 -5.81 4.38 -16.70
C GLY A 228 -5.16 3.01 -16.89
N LYS A 229 -5.40 2.36 -18.03
CA LYS A 229 -4.78 1.08 -18.38
C LYS A 229 -3.26 1.21 -18.54
N GLU A 230 -2.80 2.21 -19.28
CA GLU A 230 -1.36 2.45 -19.48
C GLU A 230 -0.64 2.75 -18.16
N VAL A 231 -1.26 3.54 -17.28
CA VAL A 231 -0.68 3.85 -15.96
C VAL A 231 -0.64 2.58 -15.09
N ASP A 232 -1.69 1.77 -15.11
CA ASP A 232 -1.77 0.53 -14.31
C ASP A 232 -0.75 -0.51 -14.78
N GLU A 233 -0.59 -0.71 -16.09
CA GLU A 233 0.41 -1.61 -16.67
C GLU A 233 1.84 -1.19 -16.32
N ARG A 234 2.14 0.11 -16.38
CA ARG A 234 3.45 0.65 -15.97
C ARG A 234 3.68 0.49 -14.48
N LEU A 235 2.66 0.76 -13.67
CA LEU A 235 2.72 0.55 -12.23
C LEU A 235 3.01 -0.92 -11.89
N HIS A 236 2.33 -1.84 -12.54
CA HIS A 236 2.55 -3.28 -12.37
C HIS A 236 4.01 -3.66 -12.67
N THR A 237 4.54 -3.25 -13.84
CA THR A 237 5.93 -3.51 -14.23
C THR A 237 6.94 -2.91 -13.25
N ILE A 238 6.69 -1.71 -12.75
CA ILE A 238 7.58 -1.08 -11.74
C ILE A 238 7.58 -1.90 -10.44
N MET A 239 6.41 -2.35 -9.97
CA MET A 239 6.31 -3.13 -8.73
C MET A 239 6.93 -4.52 -8.89
N GLU A 240 6.82 -5.14 -10.06
CA GLU A 240 7.52 -6.37 -10.41
C GLU A 240 9.03 -6.20 -10.31
N SER A 241 9.59 -5.17 -10.96
CA SER A 241 11.03 -4.88 -10.91
C SER A 241 11.53 -4.59 -9.48
N ILE A 242 10.71 -3.93 -8.65
CA ILE A 242 11.05 -3.71 -7.24
C ILE A 242 11.07 -5.04 -6.48
N HIS A 243 10.10 -5.92 -6.73
CA HIS A 243 10.06 -7.23 -6.12
C HIS A 243 11.29 -8.07 -6.52
N GLU A 244 11.63 -8.12 -7.81
CA GLU A 244 12.80 -8.83 -8.34
C GLU A 244 14.10 -8.34 -7.68
N ALA A 245 14.30 -7.04 -7.57
CA ALA A 245 15.45 -6.46 -6.89
C ALA A 245 15.49 -6.87 -5.39
N CYS A 246 14.34 -6.89 -4.71
CA CYS A 246 14.28 -7.37 -3.32
C CYS A 246 14.64 -8.86 -3.20
N VAL A 247 14.24 -9.68 -4.16
CA VAL A 247 14.57 -11.11 -4.21
C VAL A 247 16.06 -11.31 -4.46
N GLU A 248 16.64 -10.60 -5.45
CA GLU A 248 18.04 -10.69 -5.81
C GLU A 248 18.96 -10.49 -4.59
N TYR A 249 18.74 -9.42 -3.83
CA TYR A 249 19.55 -9.07 -2.67
C TYR A 249 19.08 -9.68 -1.35
N GLY A 250 17.85 -10.21 -1.31
CA GLY A 250 17.25 -10.77 -0.10
C GLY A 250 17.35 -12.29 0.03
N LYS A 251 17.69 -13.01 -1.04
CA LYS A 251 17.76 -14.47 -1.05
C LYS A 251 18.81 -14.98 -0.09
N GLN A 252 18.46 -15.95 0.74
CA GLN A 252 19.33 -16.60 1.70
C GLN A 252 19.71 -18.03 1.25
N PRO A 253 20.78 -18.62 1.82
CA PRO A 253 21.22 -19.96 1.45
C PRO A 253 20.17 -21.07 1.67
N ASP A 254 19.29 -20.90 2.64
CA ASP A 254 18.18 -21.80 2.95
C ASP A 254 16.95 -21.65 2.02
N GLY A 255 17.05 -20.70 1.09
CA GLY A 255 15.96 -20.39 0.14
C GLY A 255 14.96 -19.35 0.67
N TYR A 256 15.03 -18.94 1.92
CA TYR A 256 14.19 -17.85 2.46
C TYR A 256 14.53 -16.52 1.79
N ILE A 257 13.53 -15.71 1.50
CA ILE A 257 13.70 -14.35 0.98
C ILE A 257 13.50 -13.35 2.11
N ASN A 258 14.59 -12.75 2.55
CA ASN A 258 14.53 -11.64 3.50
C ASN A 258 14.27 -10.32 2.76
N TYR A 259 13.02 -9.98 2.55
CA TYR A 259 12.62 -8.76 1.83
C TYR A 259 13.08 -7.47 2.52
N VAL A 260 13.27 -7.47 3.85
CA VAL A 260 13.80 -6.30 4.57
C VAL A 260 15.25 -6.05 4.16
N LYS A 261 16.07 -7.11 4.18
CA LYS A 261 17.47 -7.06 3.72
C LYS A 261 17.55 -6.70 2.25
N GLY A 262 16.72 -7.36 1.41
CA GLY A 262 16.68 -7.14 -0.03
C GLY A 262 16.35 -5.70 -0.39
N ALA A 263 15.31 -5.13 0.20
CA ALA A 263 14.91 -3.74 -0.05
C ALA A 263 15.99 -2.73 0.39
N ASN A 264 16.66 -2.98 1.53
CA ASN A 264 17.73 -2.10 2.00
C ASN A 264 18.93 -2.11 1.06
N ILE A 265 19.39 -3.31 0.66
CA ILE A 265 20.57 -3.45 -0.22
C ILE A 265 20.25 -2.93 -1.62
N ALA A 266 19.09 -3.27 -2.19
CA ALA A 266 18.68 -2.77 -3.50
C ALA A 266 18.65 -1.23 -3.57
N GLY A 267 18.10 -0.59 -2.54
CA GLY A 267 18.09 0.87 -2.43
C GLY A 267 19.49 1.46 -2.27
N PHE A 268 20.33 0.86 -1.44
CA PHE A 268 21.73 1.28 -1.25
C PHE A 268 22.52 1.16 -2.55
N MET A 269 22.41 0.05 -3.26
CA MET A 269 23.17 -0.21 -4.48
C MET A 269 22.91 0.86 -5.56
N LYS A 270 21.68 1.34 -5.71
CA LYS A 270 21.38 2.44 -6.64
C LYS A 270 22.11 3.73 -6.29
N VAL A 271 22.17 4.08 -5.01
CA VAL A 271 22.89 5.28 -4.55
C VAL A 271 24.40 5.08 -4.68
N ALA A 272 24.90 3.93 -4.25
CA ALA A 272 26.35 3.62 -4.34
C ALA A 272 26.84 3.65 -5.79
N GLN A 273 26.07 3.07 -6.73
CA GLN A 273 26.42 3.10 -8.14
C GLN A 273 26.42 4.53 -8.70
N ALA A 274 25.42 5.33 -8.37
CA ALA A 274 25.39 6.73 -8.78
C ALA A 274 26.59 7.51 -8.23
N MET A 275 27.00 7.27 -6.98
CA MET A 275 28.17 7.91 -6.39
C MET A 275 29.46 7.48 -7.08
N LEU A 276 29.58 6.21 -7.49
CA LEU A 276 30.75 5.74 -8.25
C LEU A 276 30.84 6.36 -9.64
N GLU A 277 29.71 6.53 -10.31
CA GLU A 277 29.63 7.06 -11.68
C GLU A 277 29.75 8.59 -11.74
N GLN A 278 29.18 9.30 -10.78
CA GLN A 278 29.10 10.77 -10.78
C GLN A 278 30.12 11.43 -9.83
N GLY A 279 30.74 10.67 -8.97
CA GLY A 279 31.57 11.17 -7.88
C GLY A 279 30.75 11.64 -6.67
N ILE A 280 31.46 11.99 -5.60
CA ILE A 280 30.87 12.61 -4.41
C ILE A 280 30.84 14.11 -4.65
N ILE A 281 29.64 14.65 -4.79
CA ILE A 281 29.43 16.10 -5.02
C ILE A 281 29.25 16.81 -3.67
#